data_8b26b09560788dee8256305f5946a896
#
_entry.id   8b26b09560788dee8256305f5946a896
#
_cell.length_a   1.000
_cell.length_b   1.000
_cell.length_c   1.000
_cell.angle_alpha   90.00
_cell.angle_beta   90.00
_cell.angle_gamma   90.00
#
_symmetry.space_group_name_H-M   'P 1'
#
loop_
_entity.id
_entity.type
_entity.pdbx_description
1 polymer ?
#
loop_
_entity_poly.entity_id
_entity_poly.type
_entity_poly.pdbx_seq_one_letter_code
_entity_poly.pdbx_strand_id
1 'polypeptide(L)'
;MLGFRPACRTNNATFRPTSQQNRMARTAPRAQYSRGMSRARLTKAVIPAAGLGTRFLPATKATPKEMLPVVDRPAIQYVVEEAVTAGLDDVLIITGRNKTSLEDHFDRAPMLESTLSKKNDTERLAAVREASDLAKVHYVRQGEARGLGHAVLCADMHVGDEPFAVLLGDDIIDERNPVLERMAQIRAEFGGSALCLMEVPHSQIHLYGCAAVEPIEGSDAVRVTDLVEKPDADAAPSNLAVIGRYVLDP
;
A
#
# COMPACT_ATOMS: atom_id res chain seq x y z
N MET A 1 12.89 8.61 6.48
CA MET A 1 11.94 7.69 5.85
C MET A 1 12.45 6.27 6.06
N LEU A 2 11.59 5.33 6.40
CA LEU A 2 11.97 3.95 6.69
C LEU A 2 11.40 3.04 5.60
N GLY A 3 12.19 2.04 5.17
CA GLY A 3 11.78 1.05 4.18
C GLY A 3 11.75 -0.36 4.80
N PHE A 4 10.83 -1.19 4.36
CA PHE A 4 10.68 -2.58 4.76
C PHE A 4 10.88 -3.51 3.57
N ARG A 5 11.60 -4.62 3.78
CA ARG A 5 11.78 -5.68 2.79
C ARG A 5 10.85 -6.84 3.12
N PRO A 6 9.79 -7.11 2.35
CA PRO A 6 9.07 -8.37 2.50
C PRO A 6 9.98 -9.53 2.10
N ALA A 7 10.01 -10.57 2.94
CA ALA A 7 10.78 -11.78 2.66
C ALA A 7 10.12 -12.55 1.50
N CYS A 8 10.57 -12.32 0.28
CA CYS A 8 10.23 -13.17 -0.86
C CYS A 8 11.01 -14.47 -0.70
N ARG A 9 10.33 -15.55 -0.24
CA ARG A 9 10.91 -16.90 -0.25
C ARG A 9 10.92 -17.44 -1.68
N THR A 10 12.03 -17.28 -2.37
CA THR A 10 12.37 -18.18 -3.47
C THR A 10 13.22 -19.33 -2.92
N ASN A 11 12.91 -20.54 -3.33
CA ASN A 11 13.42 -21.82 -2.88
C ASN A 11 14.96 -21.95 -2.74
N ASN A 12 15.36 -22.63 -1.65
CA ASN A 12 16.57 -23.41 -1.45
C ASN A 12 17.95 -22.70 -1.49
N ALA A 13 18.37 -22.21 -0.31
CA ALA A 13 19.75 -22.37 0.12
C ALA A 13 19.80 -22.40 1.66
N THR A 14 20.19 -23.53 2.21
CA THR A 14 20.48 -23.77 3.63
C THR A 14 21.65 -22.91 4.07
N PHE A 15 21.43 -21.96 4.96
CA PHE A 15 22.49 -21.23 5.64
C PHE A 15 22.63 -21.79 7.06
N ARG A 16 23.80 -22.32 7.39
CA ARG A 16 24.22 -22.70 8.76
C ARG A 16 24.89 -21.51 9.42
N PRO A 17 24.55 -21.15 10.66
CA PRO A 17 25.27 -20.11 11.37
C PRO A 17 26.59 -20.70 11.98
N THR A 18 27.71 -20.06 11.70
CA THR A 18 28.98 -20.26 12.43
C THR A 18 29.04 -19.29 13.60
N SER A 19 29.33 -19.85 14.73
CA SER A 19 29.52 -19.21 16.03
C SER A 19 30.82 -18.40 16.13
N GLN A 20 30.76 -17.42 17.03
CA GLN A 20 31.84 -16.67 17.70
C GLN A 20 32.30 -15.36 17.04
N GLN A 21 31.88 -14.23 17.65
CA GLN A 21 32.88 -13.38 18.34
C GLN A 21 32.17 -12.28 19.15
N ASN A 22 32.23 -12.46 20.48
CA ASN A 22 31.98 -11.43 21.48
C ASN A 22 33.10 -10.38 21.40
N ARG A 23 32.79 -9.12 21.09
CA ARG A 23 33.61 -7.96 21.45
C ARG A 23 32.73 -6.77 21.79
N MET A 24 32.99 -6.22 22.95
CA MET A 24 32.39 -5.09 23.64
C MET A 24 32.01 -3.94 22.66
N ALA A 25 30.73 -3.63 22.59
CA ALA A 25 30.22 -2.44 21.93
C ALA A 25 30.34 -1.24 22.87
N ARG A 26 31.12 -0.23 22.47
CA ARG A 26 31.11 1.10 23.04
C ARG A 26 29.76 1.75 22.70
N THR A 27 29.09 2.23 23.72
CA THR A 27 27.83 3.00 23.62
C THR A 27 28.04 4.25 22.74
N ALA A 28 27.49 4.24 21.54
CA ALA A 28 27.25 5.45 20.77
C ALA A 28 26.07 6.22 21.40
N PRO A 29 26.07 7.57 21.39
CA PRO A 29 25.02 8.35 22.02
C PRO A 29 23.69 8.08 21.27
N ARG A 30 22.68 7.65 22.01
CA ARG A 30 21.29 7.63 21.57
C ARG A 30 20.93 9.02 21.09
N ALA A 31 20.72 9.17 19.77
CA ALA A 31 20.10 10.38 19.24
C ALA A 31 18.77 10.58 19.96
N GLN A 32 18.65 11.68 20.69
CA GLN A 32 17.41 12.12 21.32
C GLN A 32 16.45 12.56 20.19
N TYR A 33 15.69 11.61 19.64
CA TYR A 33 14.49 11.95 18.88
C TYR A 33 13.45 12.45 19.86
N SER A 34 13.01 13.69 19.65
CA SER A 34 12.10 14.44 20.48
C SER A 34 10.87 13.61 20.87
N ARG A 35 10.70 13.39 22.17
CA ARG A 35 9.47 12.94 22.81
C ARG A 35 8.38 14.00 22.55
N GLY A 36 7.57 13.79 21.51
CA GLY A 36 6.48 14.73 21.21
C GLY A 36 5.59 14.35 20.03
N MET A 37 5.97 13.39 19.20
CA MET A 37 5.09 12.96 18.12
C MET A 37 4.03 12.02 18.69
N SER A 38 2.78 12.37 18.47
CA SER A 38 1.61 11.56 18.79
C SER A 38 1.81 10.13 18.28
N ARG A 39 1.74 9.14 19.19
CA ARG A 39 1.60 7.72 18.83
C ARG A 39 0.16 7.45 18.34
N ALA A 40 -0.39 8.34 17.52
CA ALA A 40 -1.71 8.13 16.96
C ALA A 40 -1.71 6.78 16.22
N ARG A 41 -2.73 5.99 16.49
CA ARG A 41 -2.93 4.70 15.85
C ARG A 41 -3.19 4.93 14.36
N LEU A 42 -2.59 4.13 13.51
CA LEU A 42 -2.90 4.07 12.09
C LEU A 42 -4.30 3.46 11.91
N THR A 43 -5.24 4.21 11.35
CA THR A 43 -6.64 3.77 11.16
C THR A 43 -7.18 4.12 9.77
N LYS A 44 -6.47 4.98 9.03
CA LYS A 44 -6.92 5.51 7.74
C LYS A 44 -6.10 4.94 6.58
N ALA A 45 -6.81 4.58 5.51
CA ALA A 45 -6.21 4.18 4.24
C ALA A 45 -6.63 5.15 3.13
N VAL A 46 -5.69 5.61 2.34
CA VAL A 46 -5.91 6.44 1.15
C VAL A 46 -5.54 5.64 -0.09
N ILE A 47 -6.48 5.47 -1.02
CA ILE A 47 -6.30 4.68 -2.23
C ILE A 47 -6.40 5.56 -3.46
N PRO A 48 -5.27 5.99 -4.06
CA PRO A 48 -5.27 6.72 -5.31
C PRO A 48 -5.78 5.86 -6.48
N ALA A 49 -6.92 6.24 -7.06
CA ALA A 49 -7.57 5.54 -8.17
C ALA A 49 -7.99 6.47 -9.33
N ALA A 50 -7.46 7.70 -9.38
CA ALA A 50 -7.81 8.70 -10.40
C ALA A 50 -7.08 8.51 -11.75
N GLY A 51 -6.13 7.58 -11.85
CA GLY A 51 -5.30 7.36 -13.03
C GLY A 51 -6.07 6.86 -14.25
N LEU A 52 -5.61 7.21 -15.45
CA LEU A 52 -6.27 6.88 -16.72
C LEU A 52 -6.10 5.42 -17.18
N GLY A 53 -5.18 4.67 -16.59
CA GLY A 53 -4.98 3.25 -16.92
C GLY A 53 -4.46 2.98 -18.35
N THR A 54 -3.72 3.90 -18.95
CA THR A 54 -3.30 3.82 -20.37
C THR A 54 -2.47 2.59 -20.72
N ARG A 55 -1.78 1.99 -19.75
CA ARG A 55 -0.99 0.76 -19.95
C ARG A 55 -1.87 -0.47 -20.25
N PHE A 56 -3.15 -0.42 -19.86
CA PHE A 56 -4.09 -1.53 -20.02
C PHE A 56 -5.09 -1.31 -21.19
N LEU A 57 -4.83 -0.35 -22.06
CA LEU A 57 -5.63 -0.16 -23.26
C LEU A 57 -5.52 -1.41 -24.19
N PRO A 58 -6.62 -1.81 -24.85
CA PRO A 58 -7.91 -1.13 -24.92
C PRO A 58 -8.89 -1.45 -23.77
N ALA A 59 -8.57 -2.40 -22.86
CA ALA A 59 -9.48 -2.85 -21.79
C ALA A 59 -9.95 -1.69 -20.89
N THR A 60 -9.08 -0.73 -20.62
CA THR A 60 -9.39 0.41 -19.76
C THR A 60 -10.01 1.61 -20.48
N LYS A 61 -10.41 1.45 -21.75
CA LYS A 61 -11.11 2.52 -22.49
C LYS A 61 -12.42 2.95 -21.82
N ALA A 62 -13.17 1.98 -21.29
CA ALA A 62 -14.47 2.20 -20.65
C ALA A 62 -14.54 1.69 -19.21
N THR A 63 -13.52 0.96 -18.75
CA THR A 63 -13.46 0.36 -17.42
C THR A 63 -12.24 0.87 -16.68
N PRO A 64 -12.36 1.40 -15.46
CA PRO A 64 -11.21 1.74 -14.64
C PRO A 64 -10.26 0.54 -14.48
N LYS A 65 -8.95 0.77 -14.51
CA LYS A 65 -7.96 -0.31 -14.32
C LYS A 65 -8.14 -1.05 -13.00
N GLU A 66 -8.57 -0.33 -11.99
CA GLU A 66 -8.81 -0.83 -10.64
C GLU A 66 -10.05 -1.77 -10.58
N MET A 67 -10.92 -1.68 -11.60
CA MET A 67 -12.10 -2.55 -11.77
C MET A 67 -11.84 -3.74 -12.70
N LEU A 68 -10.62 -3.91 -13.21
CA LEU A 68 -10.29 -5.12 -13.95
C LEU A 68 -10.34 -6.34 -13.02
N PRO A 69 -11.02 -7.42 -13.44
CA PRO A 69 -11.18 -8.59 -12.58
C PRO A 69 -9.84 -9.34 -12.42
N VAL A 70 -9.58 -9.74 -11.20
CA VAL A 70 -8.52 -10.69 -10.83
C VAL A 70 -9.22 -11.89 -10.24
N VAL A 71 -9.29 -12.98 -10.99
CA VAL A 71 -10.09 -14.18 -10.72
C VAL A 71 -11.59 -13.85 -10.67
N ASP A 72 -12.17 -13.51 -9.53
CA ASP A 72 -13.61 -13.32 -9.30
C ASP A 72 -13.97 -11.93 -8.76
N ARG A 73 -12.98 -11.11 -8.42
CA ARG A 73 -13.15 -9.78 -7.80
C ARG A 73 -12.36 -8.72 -8.55
N PRO A 74 -12.79 -7.45 -8.54
CA PRO A 74 -11.97 -6.38 -9.09
C PRO A 74 -10.71 -6.13 -8.25
N ALA A 75 -9.63 -5.71 -8.90
CA ALA A 75 -8.34 -5.45 -8.25
C ALA A 75 -8.44 -4.56 -7.00
N ILE A 76 -9.27 -3.52 -7.05
CA ILE A 76 -9.47 -2.58 -5.93
C ILE A 76 -10.02 -3.26 -4.68
N GLN A 77 -10.84 -4.32 -4.81
CA GLN A 77 -11.40 -5.02 -3.66
C GLN A 77 -10.30 -5.69 -2.83
N TYR A 78 -9.33 -6.35 -3.47
CA TYR A 78 -8.17 -6.93 -2.76
C TYR A 78 -7.38 -5.88 -1.97
N VAL A 79 -7.25 -4.66 -2.52
CA VAL A 79 -6.54 -3.57 -1.86
C VAL A 79 -7.31 -3.05 -0.63
N VAL A 80 -8.65 -2.97 -0.72
CA VAL A 80 -9.49 -2.60 0.43
C VAL A 80 -9.50 -3.70 1.49
N GLU A 81 -9.58 -4.98 1.09
CA GLU A 81 -9.50 -6.13 2.00
C GLU A 81 -8.17 -6.15 2.77
N GLU A 82 -7.05 -5.86 2.10
CA GLU A 82 -5.74 -5.71 2.75
C GLU A 82 -5.74 -4.60 3.80
N ALA A 83 -6.30 -3.43 3.46
CA ALA A 83 -6.40 -2.31 4.40
C ALA A 83 -7.22 -2.71 5.65
N VAL A 84 -8.39 -3.32 5.45
CA VAL A 84 -9.28 -3.77 6.54
C VAL A 84 -8.62 -4.84 7.41
N THR A 85 -7.93 -5.80 6.80
CA THR A 85 -7.18 -6.85 7.52
C THR A 85 -6.10 -6.24 8.42
N ALA A 86 -5.46 -5.16 7.98
CA ALA A 86 -4.49 -4.40 8.78
C ALA A 86 -5.15 -3.48 9.83
N GLY A 87 -6.49 -3.48 9.94
CA GLY A 87 -7.24 -2.68 10.91
C GLY A 87 -7.49 -1.24 10.47
N LEU A 88 -7.43 -0.94 9.16
CA LEU A 88 -7.70 0.35 8.54
C LEU A 88 -9.09 0.32 7.91
N ASP A 89 -10.12 0.62 8.70
CA ASP A 89 -11.53 0.57 8.28
C ASP A 89 -12.10 1.91 7.78
N ASP A 90 -11.33 2.99 7.91
CA ASP A 90 -11.62 4.31 7.33
C ASP A 90 -10.84 4.44 6.00
N VAL A 91 -11.52 4.15 4.89
CA VAL A 91 -10.91 4.08 3.56
C VAL A 91 -11.36 5.24 2.70
N LEU A 92 -10.41 6.07 2.26
CA LEU A 92 -10.62 7.14 1.32
C LEU A 92 -10.10 6.77 -0.07
N ILE A 93 -10.98 6.69 -1.05
CA ILE A 93 -10.61 6.46 -2.46
C ILE A 93 -10.55 7.81 -3.19
N ILE A 94 -9.38 8.12 -3.76
CA ILE A 94 -9.23 9.32 -4.60
C ILE A 94 -9.60 8.95 -6.03
N THR A 95 -10.81 9.38 -6.44
CA THR A 95 -11.38 9.06 -7.76
C THR A 95 -11.10 10.15 -8.80
N GLY A 96 -11.44 9.85 -10.05
CA GLY A 96 -11.35 10.79 -11.17
C GLY A 96 -12.63 10.80 -12.00
N ARG A 97 -12.54 11.36 -13.20
CA ARG A 97 -13.65 11.27 -14.17
C ARG A 97 -13.82 9.82 -14.64
N ASN A 98 -15.08 9.42 -14.90
CA ASN A 98 -15.44 8.10 -15.42
C ASN A 98 -15.04 6.93 -14.48
N LYS A 99 -15.10 7.15 -13.17
CA LYS A 99 -14.76 6.16 -12.14
C LYS A 99 -15.98 5.72 -11.31
N THR A 100 -17.21 6.00 -11.75
CA THR A 100 -18.46 5.68 -11.03
C THR A 100 -18.59 4.21 -10.68
N SER A 101 -18.06 3.30 -11.51
CA SER A 101 -18.06 1.86 -11.21
C SER A 101 -17.24 1.48 -9.96
N LEU A 102 -16.28 2.30 -9.54
CA LEU A 102 -15.57 2.12 -8.26
C LEU A 102 -16.48 2.44 -7.06
N GLU A 103 -17.28 3.51 -7.21
CA GLU A 103 -18.24 3.95 -6.21
C GLU A 103 -19.36 2.93 -6.10
N ASP A 104 -19.97 2.55 -7.24
CA ASP A 104 -21.03 1.55 -7.32
C ASP A 104 -20.62 0.19 -6.75
N HIS A 105 -19.33 -0.19 -6.83
CA HIS A 105 -18.85 -1.49 -6.36
C HIS A 105 -18.92 -1.63 -4.83
N PHE A 106 -18.61 -0.56 -4.10
CA PHE A 106 -18.63 -0.54 -2.64
C PHE A 106 -19.94 -0.04 -2.06
N ASP A 107 -20.86 0.47 -2.91
CA ASP A 107 -22.18 0.89 -2.50
C ASP A 107 -23.16 -0.30 -2.46
N ARG A 108 -24.24 -0.15 -1.67
CA ARG A 108 -25.33 -1.13 -1.66
C ARG A 108 -26.05 -1.13 -3.00
N ALA A 109 -26.44 -2.30 -3.45
CA ALA A 109 -27.19 -2.52 -4.68
C ALA A 109 -28.66 -3.03 -4.40
N PRO A 110 -29.58 -2.20 -3.84
CA PRO A 110 -30.84 -2.66 -3.29
C PRO A 110 -31.74 -3.43 -4.29
N MET A 111 -31.72 -3.01 -5.57
CA MET A 111 -32.51 -3.70 -6.61
C MET A 111 -31.96 -5.10 -6.90
N LEU A 112 -30.64 -5.23 -7.01
CA LEU A 112 -29.96 -6.51 -7.21
C LEU A 112 -30.16 -7.42 -6.01
N GLU A 113 -29.94 -6.90 -4.80
CA GLU A 113 -30.13 -7.62 -3.54
C GLU A 113 -31.56 -8.15 -3.40
N SER A 114 -32.58 -7.31 -3.69
CA SER A 114 -33.98 -7.71 -3.67
C SER A 114 -34.28 -8.81 -4.69
N THR A 115 -33.67 -8.74 -5.87
CA THR A 115 -33.85 -9.74 -6.91
C THR A 115 -33.24 -11.09 -6.50
N LEU A 116 -32.04 -11.10 -5.91
CA LEU A 116 -31.38 -12.31 -5.42
C LEU A 116 -32.14 -12.92 -4.24
N SER A 117 -32.60 -12.07 -3.33
CA SER A 117 -33.42 -12.52 -2.18
C SER A 117 -34.73 -13.20 -2.63
N LYS A 118 -35.43 -12.63 -3.62
CA LYS A 118 -36.66 -13.25 -4.17
C LYS A 118 -36.40 -14.60 -4.85
N LYS A 119 -35.20 -14.81 -5.37
CA LYS A 119 -34.77 -16.07 -5.98
C LYS A 119 -34.21 -17.08 -4.97
N ASN A 120 -34.11 -16.71 -3.69
CA ASN A 120 -33.41 -17.47 -2.63
C ASN A 120 -31.95 -17.78 -2.98
N ASP A 121 -31.30 -16.93 -3.77
CA ASP A 121 -29.87 -17.04 -4.13
C ASP A 121 -29.02 -16.40 -3.02
N THR A 122 -28.86 -17.13 -1.93
CA THR A 122 -28.19 -16.63 -0.73
C THR A 122 -26.69 -16.46 -0.92
N GLU A 123 -26.07 -17.31 -1.75
CA GLU A 123 -24.63 -17.27 -2.02
C GLU A 123 -24.26 -15.98 -2.78
N ARG A 124 -24.94 -15.68 -3.90
CA ARG A 124 -24.67 -14.46 -4.64
C ARG A 124 -25.10 -13.21 -3.88
N LEU A 125 -26.16 -13.30 -3.06
CA LEU A 125 -26.55 -12.19 -2.20
C LEU A 125 -25.47 -11.85 -1.18
N ALA A 126 -24.84 -12.87 -0.57
CA ALA A 126 -23.72 -12.69 0.35
C ALA A 126 -22.53 -12.04 -0.35
N ALA A 127 -22.14 -12.55 -1.55
CA ALA A 127 -21.03 -12.00 -2.33
C ALA A 127 -21.24 -10.53 -2.75
N VAL A 128 -22.49 -10.14 -3.11
CA VAL A 128 -22.81 -8.74 -3.44
C VAL A 128 -22.68 -7.82 -2.23
N ARG A 129 -23.07 -8.29 -1.05
CA ARG A 129 -22.99 -7.52 0.19
C ARG A 129 -21.57 -7.43 0.74
N GLU A 130 -20.76 -8.43 0.51
CA GLU A 130 -19.38 -8.49 1.01
C GLU A 130 -18.62 -7.20 0.69
N ALA A 131 -18.64 -6.76 -0.57
CA ALA A 131 -17.94 -5.54 -0.99
C ALA A 131 -18.45 -4.28 -0.26
N SER A 132 -19.77 -4.13 -0.11
CA SER A 132 -20.37 -2.96 0.53
C SER A 132 -20.27 -2.94 2.06
N ASP A 133 -19.99 -4.08 2.67
CA ASP A 133 -19.85 -4.21 4.12
C ASP A 133 -18.37 -4.23 4.59
N LEU A 134 -17.39 -4.18 3.67
CA LEU A 134 -15.96 -4.29 3.97
C LEU A 134 -15.43 -3.17 4.87
N ALA A 135 -15.70 -1.91 4.53
CA ALA A 135 -15.10 -0.74 5.17
C ALA A 135 -16.04 0.46 5.12
N LYS A 136 -15.69 1.52 5.86
CA LYS A 136 -16.29 2.85 5.67
C LYS A 136 -15.57 3.54 4.52
N VAL A 137 -16.13 3.43 3.31
CA VAL A 137 -15.50 3.97 2.11
C VAL A 137 -15.99 5.40 1.87
N HIS A 138 -15.03 6.30 1.66
CA HIS A 138 -15.24 7.71 1.32
C HIS A 138 -14.62 8.00 -0.03
N TYR A 139 -15.13 9.02 -0.73
CA TYR A 139 -14.64 9.38 -2.06
C TYR A 139 -14.31 10.87 -2.14
N VAL A 140 -13.12 11.17 -2.66
CA VAL A 140 -12.71 12.52 -3.03
C VAL A 140 -12.23 12.52 -4.46
N ARG A 141 -12.60 13.54 -5.22
CA ARG A 141 -12.21 13.63 -6.63
C ARG A 141 -10.90 14.41 -6.79
N GLN A 142 -9.94 13.79 -7.46
CA GLN A 142 -8.85 14.54 -8.07
C GLN A 142 -9.38 15.22 -9.34
N GLY A 143 -9.66 16.50 -9.27
CA GLY A 143 -10.28 17.24 -10.38
C GLY A 143 -9.40 17.28 -11.64
N GLU A 144 -8.08 17.32 -11.45
CA GLU A 144 -7.05 17.33 -12.49
C GLU A 144 -5.97 16.30 -12.18
N ALA A 145 -5.61 15.45 -13.14
CA ALA A 145 -4.61 14.38 -12.97
C ALA A 145 -3.18 14.96 -12.96
N ARG A 146 -2.71 15.42 -11.80
CA ARG A 146 -1.39 16.06 -11.61
C ARG A 146 -0.36 15.12 -10.97
N GLY A 147 -0.58 13.81 -11.07
CA GLY A 147 0.31 12.78 -10.53
C GLY A 147 -0.10 12.24 -9.17
N LEU A 148 0.67 11.24 -8.67
CA LEU A 148 0.38 10.49 -7.45
C LEU A 148 0.42 11.38 -6.21
N GLY A 149 1.46 12.19 -6.04
CA GLY A 149 1.60 13.08 -4.89
C GLY A 149 0.42 14.05 -4.75
N HIS A 150 -0.09 14.61 -5.88
CA HIS A 150 -1.28 15.43 -5.87
C HIS A 150 -2.55 14.64 -5.53
N ALA A 151 -2.66 13.38 -5.96
CA ALA A 151 -3.78 12.53 -5.57
C ALA A 151 -3.80 12.31 -4.04
N VAL A 152 -2.63 12.02 -3.44
CA VAL A 152 -2.50 11.89 -1.99
C VAL A 152 -2.81 13.20 -1.28
N LEU A 153 -2.37 14.34 -1.80
CA LEU A 153 -2.68 15.66 -1.25
C LEU A 153 -4.19 15.96 -1.22
N CYS A 154 -4.99 15.39 -2.14
CA CYS A 154 -6.44 15.52 -2.10
C CYS A 154 -7.07 14.88 -0.83
N ALA A 155 -6.33 14.07 -0.10
CA ALA A 155 -6.77 13.46 1.16
C ALA A 155 -6.59 14.36 2.39
N ASP A 156 -5.89 15.50 2.27
CA ASP A 156 -5.47 16.39 3.36
C ASP A 156 -6.59 16.67 4.38
N MET A 157 -7.75 17.11 3.92
CA MET A 157 -8.90 17.41 4.78
C MET A 157 -9.50 16.19 5.48
N HIS A 158 -9.29 14.98 4.95
CA HIS A 158 -9.79 13.74 5.52
C HIS A 158 -8.80 13.15 6.54
N VAL A 159 -7.52 13.18 6.23
CA VAL A 159 -6.49 12.61 7.12
C VAL A 159 -6.15 13.55 8.27
N GLY A 160 -6.19 14.88 8.06
CA GLY A 160 -5.80 15.86 9.06
C GLY A 160 -4.38 15.62 9.57
N ASP A 161 -4.19 15.76 10.86
CA ASP A 161 -2.90 15.54 11.55
C ASP A 161 -2.70 14.08 12.02
N GLU A 162 -3.31 13.11 11.35
CA GLU A 162 -3.21 11.69 11.71
C GLU A 162 -2.35 10.92 10.70
N PRO A 163 -1.62 9.88 11.17
CA PRO A 163 -0.91 8.99 10.26
C PRO A 163 -1.90 8.19 9.40
N PHE A 164 -1.52 7.95 8.17
CA PHE A 164 -2.35 7.23 7.23
C PHE A 164 -1.52 6.31 6.31
N ALA A 165 -2.14 5.24 5.83
CA ALA A 165 -1.53 4.41 4.81
C ALA A 165 -1.94 4.87 3.40
N VAL A 166 -1.05 4.74 2.42
CA VAL A 166 -1.37 4.90 1.00
C VAL A 166 -1.17 3.56 0.32
N LEU A 167 -2.21 3.08 -0.36
CA LEU A 167 -2.21 1.83 -1.12
C LEU A 167 -2.55 2.12 -2.58
N LEU A 168 -1.68 1.75 -3.51
CA LEU A 168 -2.01 1.90 -4.93
C LEU A 168 -3.08 0.88 -5.33
N GLY A 169 -4.17 1.37 -5.94
CA GLY A 169 -5.38 0.58 -6.21
C GLY A 169 -5.24 -0.49 -7.30
N ASP A 170 -4.09 -0.57 -7.96
CA ASP A 170 -3.75 -1.57 -8.98
C ASP A 170 -2.50 -2.41 -8.64
N ASP A 171 -2.03 -2.31 -7.40
CA ASP A 171 -0.89 -3.08 -6.89
C ASP A 171 -1.39 -4.06 -5.84
N ILE A 172 -1.43 -5.34 -6.16
CA ILE A 172 -1.97 -6.41 -5.31
C ILE A 172 -0.82 -7.13 -4.61
N ILE A 173 -0.92 -7.22 -3.30
CA ILE A 173 0.02 -7.96 -2.45
C ILE A 173 -0.63 -9.29 -2.03
N ASP A 174 0.16 -10.35 -1.97
CA ASP A 174 -0.28 -11.66 -1.49
C ASP A 174 -0.73 -11.55 -0.03
N GLU A 175 -1.97 -11.94 0.27
CA GLU A 175 -2.59 -11.90 1.61
C GLU A 175 -1.78 -12.61 2.71
N ARG A 176 -0.93 -13.56 2.32
CA ARG A 176 0.00 -14.26 3.24
C ARG A 176 1.14 -13.37 3.74
N ASN A 177 1.31 -12.19 3.17
CA ASN A 177 2.35 -11.24 3.54
C ASN A 177 1.70 -10.02 4.24
N PRO A 178 1.67 -9.96 5.57
CA PRO A 178 1.06 -8.86 6.34
C PRO A 178 1.93 -7.59 6.31
N VAL A 179 2.07 -6.99 5.11
CA VAL A 179 2.99 -5.88 4.84
C VAL A 179 2.58 -4.63 5.62
N LEU A 180 1.30 -4.28 5.61
CA LEU A 180 0.81 -3.06 6.28
C LEU A 180 0.97 -3.12 7.79
N GLU A 181 0.68 -4.27 8.41
CA GLU A 181 0.84 -4.47 9.85
C GLU A 181 2.32 -4.32 10.24
N ARG A 182 3.23 -4.89 9.42
CA ARG A 182 4.67 -4.73 9.67
C ARG A 182 5.13 -3.29 9.50
N MET A 183 4.64 -2.57 8.50
CA MET A 183 4.93 -1.16 8.29
C MET A 183 4.41 -0.29 9.46
N ALA A 184 3.20 -0.58 9.97
CA ALA A 184 2.64 0.09 11.13
C ALA A 184 3.50 -0.14 12.39
N GLN A 185 4.02 -1.37 12.60
CA GLN A 185 4.95 -1.70 13.68
C GLN A 185 6.26 -0.92 13.56
N ILE A 186 6.88 -0.89 12.35
CA ILE A 186 8.10 -0.14 12.08
C ILE A 186 7.91 1.34 12.39
N ARG A 187 6.78 1.94 11.95
CA ARG A 187 6.45 3.30 12.30
C ARG A 187 6.32 3.50 13.81
N ALA A 188 5.66 2.58 14.51
CA ALA A 188 5.50 2.67 15.97
C ALA A 188 6.83 2.55 16.72
N GLU A 189 7.77 1.77 16.19
CA GLU A 189 9.08 1.52 16.78
C GLU A 189 10.06 2.67 16.53
N PHE A 190 10.17 3.12 15.28
CA PHE A 190 11.20 4.08 14.84
C PHE A 190 10.68 5.50 14.62
N GLY A 191 9.35 5.67 14.48
CA GLY A 191 8.72 6.93 14.09
C GLY A 191 8.94 7.28 12.61
N GLY A 192 8.25 8.32 12.13
CA GLY A 192 8.35 8.80 10.75
C GLY A 192 7.62 7.92 9.75
N SER A 193 7.74 8.26 8.48
CA SER A 193 7.08 7.55 7.39
C SER A 193 7.82 6.26 7.02
N ALA A 194 7.07 5.22 6.61
CA ALA A 194 7.58 3.94 6.15
C ALA A 194 7.20 3.67 4.70
N LEU A 195 8.12 3.08 3.94
CA LEU A 195 7.92 2.64 2.56
C LEU A 195 8.06 1.12 2.46
N CYS A 196 7.24 0.49 1.64
CA CYS A 196 7.46 -0.90 1.25
C CYS A 196 8.47 -0.98 0.11
N LEU A 197 9.49 -1.82 0.30
CA LEU A 197 10.54 -2.05 -0.68
C LEU A 197 10.54 -3.52 -1.10
N MET A 198 10.73 -3.75 -2.41
CA MET A 198 10.85 -5.09 -2.99
C MET A 198 12.20 -5.21 -3.71
N GLU A 199 12.89 -6.29 -3.49
CA GLU A 199 14.09 -6.61 -4.26
C GLU A 199 13.70 -7.07 -5.67
N VAL A 200 14.24 -6.42 -6.68
CA VAL A 200 14.00 -6.75 -8.10
C VAL A 200 15.32 -7.06 -8.80
N PRO A 201 15.28 -7.81 -9.92
CA PRO A 201 16.47 -7.97 -10.76
C PRO A 201 17.01 -6.61 -11.17
N HIS A 202 18.33 -6.43 -11.11
CA HIS A 202 19.00 -5.15 -11.43
C HIS A 202 18.60 -4.62 -12.81
N SER A 203 18.40 -5.50 -13.79
CA SER A 203 17.93 -5.16 -15.13
C SER A 203 16.53 -4.54 -15.19
N GLN A 204 15.73 -4.69 -14.12
CA GLN A 204 14.36 -4.19 -14.04
C GLN A 204 14.20 -2.95 -13.17
N ILE A 205 15.26 -2.51 -12.46
CA ILE A 205 15.15 -1.41 -11.50
C ILE A 205 14.72 -0.09 -12.18
N HIS A 206 15.06 0.10 -13.43
CA HIS A 206 14.67 1.27 -14.24
C HIS A 206 13.15 1.44 -14.43
N LEU A 207 12.35 0.43 -14.08
CA LEU A 207 10.88 0.49 -14.13
C LEU A 207 10.26 1.12 -12.88
N TYR A 208 11.03 1.24 -11.78
CA TYR A 208 10.55 1.61 -10.44
C TYR A 208 11.30 2.80 -9.87
N GLY A 209 10.73 3.43 -8.85
CA GLY A 209 11.50 4.24 -7.93
C GLY A 209 12.47 3.35 -7.14
N CYS A 210 13.71 3.76 -7.04
CA CYS A 210 14.78 3.00 -6.37
C CYS A 210 15.19 3.70 -5.08
N ALA A 211 15.33 2.92 -3.99
CA ALA A 211 15.74 3.44 -2.69
C ALA A 211 17.22 3.18 -2.42
N ALA A 212 17.97 4.22 -2.04
CA ALA A 212 19.23 4.07 -1.34
C ALA A 212 18.96 3.81 0.14
N VAL A 213 19.64 2.83 0.74
CA VAL A 213 19.31 2.41 2.10
C VAL A 213 20.56 2.13 2.93
N GLU A 214 20.41 2.29 4.25
CA GLU A 214 21.36 1.84 5.26
C GLU A 214 20.70 0.80 6.17
N PRO A 215 21.39 -0.29 6.56
CA PRO A 215 20.84 -1.28 7.47
C PRO A 215 20.61 -0.67 8.87
N ILE A 216 19.57 -1.15 9.56
CA ILE A 216 19.35 -0.90 10.97
C ILE A 216 19.73 -2.16 11.74
N GLU A 217 20.68 -2.04 12.67
CA GLU A 217 21.18 -3.19 13.43
C GLU A 217 20.04 -3.84 14.25
N GLY A 218 19.90 -5.16 14.10
CA GLY A 218 18.90 -5.94 14.82
C GLY A 218 17.47 -5.84 14.26
N SER A 219 17.26 -5.22 13.08
CA SER A 219 15.96 -5.08 12.45
C SER A 219 15.97 -5.58 11.00
N ASP A 220 14.82 -6.01 10.52
CA ASP A 220 14.52 -6.24 9.10
C ASP A 220 14.17 -4.93 8.34
N ALA A 221 13.96 -3.85 9.09
CA ALA A 221 13.79 -2.51 8.53
C ALA A 221 15.14 -1.91 8.11
N VAL A 222 15.10 -1.03 7.12
CA VAL A 222 16.25 -0.27 6.64
C VAL A 222 15.95 1.23 6.67
N ARG A 223 16.97 2.05 6.84
CA ARG A 223 16.84 3.50 6.73
C ARG A 223 16.96 3.89 5.26
N VAL A 224 15.93 4.54 4.72
CA VAL A 224 16.00 5.13 3.38
C VAL A 224 16.75 6.46 3.47
N THR A 225 17.84 6.58 2.73
CA THR A 225 18.70 7.77 2.69
C THR A 225 18.45 8.61 1.45
N ASP A 226 18.02 8.00 0.35
CA ASP A 226 17.69 8.70 -0.90
C ASP A 226 16.69 7.89 -1.74
N LEU A 227 16.00 8.57 -2.66
CA LEU A 227 15.05 7.99 -3.61
C LEU A 227 15.31 8.54 -5.01
N VAL A 228 15.48 7.65 -5.98
CA VAL A 228 15.70 8.00 -7.37
C VAL A 228 14.58 7.40 -8.22
N GLU A 229 13.83 8.24 -8.92
CA GLU A 229 12.74 7.80 -9.81
C GLU A 229 13.32 7.22 -11.10
N LYS A 230 13.06 5.94 -11.35
CA LYS A 230 13.42 5.22 -12.58
C LYS A 230 14.84 5.47 -13.05
N PRO A 231 15.84 5.19 -12.20
CA PRO A 231 17.24 5.38 -12.59
C PRO A 231 17.63 4.43 -13.74
N ASP A 232 18.62 4.82 -14.51
CA ASP A 232 19.31 3.86 -15.36
C ASP A 232 19.91 2.76 -14.48
N ALA A 233 19.93 1.52 -14.96
CA ALA A 233 20.38 0.38 -14.16
C ALA A 233 21.78 0.61 -13.57
N ASP A 234 22.71 1.12 -14.40
CA ASP A 234 24.10 1.39 -13.98
C ASP A 234 24.23 2.54 -12.96
N ALA A 235 23.22 3.41 -12.85
CA ALA A 235 23.18 4.54 -11.92
C ALA A 235 22.28 4.26 -10.68
N ALA A 236 21.63 3.10 -10.62
CA ALA A 236 20.73 2.77 -9.54
C ALA A 236 21.50 2.56 -8.22
N PRO A 237 21.10 3.23 -7.12
CA PRO A 237 21.78 3.12 -5.83
C PRO A 237 21.64 1.74 -5.18
N SER A 238 20.66 0.92 -5.61
CA SER A 238 20.41 -0.42 -5.14
C SER A 238 19.51 -1.19 -6.13
N ASN A 239 19.10 -2.41 -5.75
CA ASN A 239 18.05 -3.17 -6.43
C ASN A 239 16.70 -3.16 -5.67
N LEU A 240 16.50 -2.20 -4.76
CA LEU A 240 15.31 -2.07 -3.94
C LEU A 240 14.32 -1.11 -4.58
N ALA A 241 13.28 -1.69 -5.19
CA ALA A 241 12.17 -0.99 -5.79
C ALA A 241 11.16 -0.52 -4.73
N VAL A 242 10.69 0.71 -4.84
CA VAL A 242 9.54 1.20 -4.07
C VAL A 242 8.28 0.65 -4.69
N ILE A 243 7.48 -0.05 -3.89
CA ILE A 243 6.19 -0.61 -4.31
C ILE A 243 5.04 0.16 -3.67
N GLY A 244 3.83 -0.10 -4.11
CA GLY A 244 2.63 0.70 -3.89
C GLY A 244 2.07 0.71 -2.46
N ARG A 245 2.91 0.63 -1.42
CA ARG A 245 2.51 0.72 0.00
C ARG A 245 3.38 1.71 0.75
N TYR A 246 2.69 2.66 1.40
CA TYR A 246 3.32 3.73 2.18
C TYR A 246 2.56 3.88 3.49
N VAL A 247 3.24 4.13 4.57
CA VAL A 247 2.67 4.65 5.81
C VAL A 247 3.29 6.01 6.05
N LEU A 248 2.47 7.04 6.04
CA LEU A 248 2.93 8.43 6.06
C LEU A 248 2.54 9.08 7.40
N ASP A 249 3.43 9.90 7.91
CA ASP A 249 3.10 10.91 8.90
C ASP A 249 2.61 12.19 8.20
N PRO A 250 1.66 12.93 8.78
CA PRO A 250 1.16 14.19 8.24
C PRO A 250 2.23 15.28 8.16
#